data_2a7d898b4ea49cd71814674d1e615817
#
_entry.id   2a7d898b4ea49cd71814674d1e615817
#
_cell.length_a   1.000
_cell.length_b   1.000
_cell.length_c   1.000
_cell.angle_alpha   90.00
_cell.angle_beta   90.00
_cell.angle_gamma   90.00
#
_symmetry.space_group_name_H-M   'P 1'
#
loop_
_entity.id
_entity.type
_entity.pdbx_description
1 polymer ?
#
loop_
_entity_poly.entity_id
_entity_poly.type
_entity_poly.pdbx_seq_one_letter_code
_entity_poly.pdbx_strand_id
1 'polypeptide(L)'
;MTGKNNTRRTLFFVAAVLLCLLLYQLGQWYFRNRREASFYRPIAALAAPDEQGLVLGRTAAATAHSSHQSVQSVDLVLTAQPLFRPQQSRLHCYTEDAFQFLKTREKHYDFIIVALTAPKTETENRAFTNLFYRMCANHLREGGAFVVETVSPERYPLSYRCLETTIASEGLSVQSLKLTGEGKETRGVFLISAPQGEYKPTAASALEAVRKDEETVLPPVGINRLNRPLLLDYLEQEKETE
;
A
#
# COMPACT_ATOMS: atom_id res chain seq x y z
N MET A 1 42.07 16.49 41.70
CA MET A 1 41.92 16.61 40.20
C MET A 1 41.33 15.39 39.51
N THR A 2 40.72 14.44 40.19
CA THR A 2 40.26 13.14 39.66
C THR A 2 38.81 13.12 39.16
N GLY A 3 37.96 14.07 39.46
CA GLY A 3 36.54 14.08 39.11
C GLY A 3 36.21 14.37 37.62
N LYS A 4 36.99 15.23 36.96
CA LYS A 4 36.76 15.68 35.58
C LYS A 4 36.98 14.57 34.53
N ASN A 5 37.84 13.59 34.80
CA ASN A 5 38.16 12.50 33.87
C ASN A 5 37.05 11.40 33.86
N ASN A 6 36.40 11.16 34.98
CA ASN A 6 35.34 10.19 35.10
C ASN A 6 34.08 10.64 34.34
N THR A 7 33.70 11.91 34.47
CA THR A 7 32.53 12.48 33.78
C THR A 7 32.69 12.42 32.26
N ARG A 8 33.90 12.72 31.73
CA ARG A 8 34.17 12.59 30.27
C ARG A 8 34.08 11.13 29.78
N ARG A 9 34.60 10.17 30.55
CA ARG A 9 34.51 8.73 30.19
C ARG A 9 33.07 8.24 30.19
N THR A 10 32.25 8.63 31.16
CA THR A 10 30.82 8.31 31.24
C THR A 10 30.07 8.93 30.08
N LEU A 11 30.36 10.19 29.73
CA LEU A 11 29.71 10.83 28.56
C LEU A 11 30.06 10.16 27.26
N PHE A 12 31.32 9.75 27.06
CA PHE A 12 31.76 8.99 25.89
C PHE A 12 31.06 7.62 25.80
N PHE A 13 30.94 6.91 26.92
CA PHE A 13 30.25 5.61 26.97
C PHE A 13 28.77 5.76 26.61
N VAL A 14 28.07 6.75 27.20
CA VAL A 14 26.66 7.02 26.90
C VAL A 14 26.47 7.40 25.42
N ALA A 15 27.33 8.23 24.87
CA ALA A 15 27.30 8.62 23.47
C ALA A 15 27.53 7.41 22.53
N ALA A 16 28.46 6.54 22.87
CA ALA A 16 28.72 5.31 22.10
C ALA A 16 27.53 4.35 22.13
N VAL A 17 26.88 4.16 23.27
CA VAL A 17 25.68 3.33 23.41
C VAL A 17 24.52 3.91 22.59
N LEU A 18 24.29 5.22 22.65
CA LEU A 18 23.26 5.90 21.87
C LEU A 18 23.54 5.78 20.36
N LEU A 19 24.79 5.92 19.95
CA LEU A 19 25.19 5.71 18.53
C LEU A 19 24.93 4.27 18.08
N CYS A 20 25.29 3.28 18.89
CA CYS A 20 25.02 1.86 18.58
C CYS A 20 23.53 1.57 18.47
N LEU A 21 22.72 2.14 19.37
CA LEU A 21 21.25 2.01 19.31
C LEU A 21 20.70 2.68 18.04
N LEU A 22 21.19 3.85 17.68
CA LEU A 22 20.79 4.56 16.46
C LEU A 22 21.16 3.75 15.21
N LEU A 23 22.38 3.22 15.13
CA LEU A 23 22.83 2.39 14.02
C LEU A 23 22.04 1.08 13.92
N TYR A 24 21.70 0.48 15.08
CA TYR A 24 20.81 -0.68 15.12
C TYR A 24 19.41 -0.38 14.57
N GLN A 25 18.80 0.74 15.02
CA GLN A 25 17.49 1.18 14.52
C GLN A 25 17.51 1.49 13.02
N LEU A 26 18.56 2.16 12.54
CA LEU A 26 18.77 2.44 11.12
C LEU A 26 18.93 1.14 10.30
N GLY A 27 19.69 0.18 10.83
CA GLY A 27 19.85 -1.14 10.21
C GLY A 27 18.51 -1.88 10.11
N GLN A 28 17.74 -1.95 11.20
CA GLN A 28 16.42 -2.57 11.22
C GLN A 28 15.46 -1.90 10.22
N TRP A 29 15.45 -0.56 10.18
CA TRP A 29 14.66 0.20 9.24
C TRP A 29 15.07 -0.09 7.78
N TYR A 30 16.38 -0.09 7.48
CA TYR A 30 16.91 -0.37 6.15
C TYR A 30 16.51 -1.76 5.66
N PHE A 31 16.71 -2.79 6.49
CA PHE A 31 16.36 -4.17 6.13
C PHE A 31 14.85 -4.36 5.96
N ARG A 32 14.03 -3.74 6.81
CA ARG A 32 12.58 -3.76 6.68
C ARG A 32 12.13 -3.12 5.38
N ASN A 33 12.61 -1.91 5.10
CA ASN A 33 12.23 -1.17 3.89
C ASN A 33 12.67 -1.92 2.61
N ARG A 34 13.85 -2.55 2.61
CA ARG A 34 14.34 -3.36 1.49
C ARG A 34 13.47 -4.61 1.28
N ARG A 35 13.08 -5.30 2.34
CA ARG A 35 12.20 -6.47 2.28
C ARG A 35 10.80 -6.07 1.80
N GLU A 36 10.25 -4.99 2.31
CA GLU A 36 8.98 -4.46 1.82
C GLU A 36 9.07 -4.02 0.36
N ALA A 37 10.15 -3.37 -0.06
CA ALA A 37 10.33 -2.98 -1.46
C ALA A 37 10.39 -4.20 -2.40
N SER A 38 10.98 -5.31 -1.97
CA SER A 38 10.99 -6.56 -2.77
C SER A 38 9.58 -7.12 -2.98
N PHE A 39 8.69 -6.96 -2.00
CA PHE A 39 7.28 -7.33 -2.11
C PHE A 39 6.54 -6.55 -3.21
N TYR A 40 6.87 -5.27 -3.40
CA TYR A 40 6.20 -4.43 -4.41
C TYR A 40 6.81 -4.53 -5.82
N ARG A 41 7.95 -5.22 -6.01
CA ARG A 41 8.55 -5.38 -7.35
C ARG A 41 7.63 -6.02 -8.37
N PRO A 42 6.88 -7.11 -8.06
CA PRO A 42 5.93 -7.68 -9.00
C PRO A 42 4.81 -6.71 -9.37
N ILE A 43 4.35 -5.88 -8.41
CA ILE A 43 3.34 -4.84 -8.67
C ILE A 43 3.94 -3.75 -9.58
N ALA A 44 5.16 -3.30 -9.29
CA ALA A 44 5.84 -2.30 -10.12
C ALA A 44 6.10 -2.79 -11.55
N ALA A 45 6.31 -4.09 -11.74
CA ALA A 45 6.51 -4.69 -13.05
C ALA A 45 5.22 -4.74 -13.91
N LEU A 46 4.04 -4.44 -13.33
CA LEU A 46 2.80 -4.28 -14.09
C LEU A 46 2.77 -2.96 -14.87
N ALA A 47 3.55 -1.96 -14.44
CA ALA A 47 3.58 -0.67 -15.07
C ALA A 47 4.08 -0.76 -16.53
N ALA A 48 3.42 -0.03 -17.43
CA ALA A 48 3.85 0.11 -18.82
C ALA A 48 5.01 1.12 -18.98
N PRO A 49 5.68 1.18 -20.13
CA PRO A 49 6.73 2.16 -20.39
C PRO A 49 6.22 3.60 -20.33
N ASP A 50 7.05 4.49 -19.79
CA ASP A 50 6.82 5.95 -19.70
C ASP A 50 5.60 6.37 -18.85
N GLU A 51 5.15 5.53 -17.94
CA GLU A 51 4.01 5.81 -17.06
C GLU A 51 4.30 6.88 -16.01
N GLN A 52 3.25 7.65 -15.70
CA GLN A 52 3.19 8.50 -14.53
C GLN A 52 2.41 7.76 -13.42
N GLY A 53 3.10 7.44 -12.34
CA GLY A 53 2.54 6.69 -11.23
C GLY A 53 2.09 7.57 -10.06
N LEU A 54 1.10 7.09 -9.32
CA LEU A 54 0.72 7.59 -8.01
C LEU A 54 0.83 6.45 -6.99
N VAL A 55 1.46 6.71 -5.86
CA VAL A 55 1.50 5.77 -4.73
C VAL A 55 0.87 6.42 -3.51
N LEU A 56 -0.16 5.81 -2.97
CA LEU A 56 -0.85 6.22 -1.76
C LEU A 56 -0.45 5.29 -0.61
N GLY A 57 0.29 5.83 0.37
CA GLY A 57 0.58 5.16 1.64
C GLY A 57 2.02 4.78 1.87
N ARG A 58 2.56 3.72 1.28
CA ARG A 58 3.87 3.17 1.69
C ARG A 58 5.04 3.65 0.84
N THR A 59 6.09 4.14 1.52
CA THR A 59 7.37 4.52 0.90
C THR A 59 8.02 3.37 0.13
N ALA A 60 7.91 2.13 0.64
CA ALA A 60 8.48 0.94 0.00
C ALA A 60 7.85 0.68 -1.39
N ALA A 61 6.53 0.85 -1.51
CA ALA A 61 5.82 0.74 -2.79
C ALA A 61 6.31 1.79 -3.80
N ALA A 62 6.44 3.05 -3.35
CA ALA A 62 6.94 4.12 -4.19
C ALA A 62 8.40 3.90 -4.63
N THR A 63 9.25 3.41 -3.71
CA THR A 63 10.64 3.08 -4.02
C THR A 63 10.73 1.97 -5.07
N ALA A 64 9.92 0.91 -4.93
CA ALA A 64 9.89 -0.17 -5.91
C ALA A 64 9.41 0.33 -7.28
N HIS A 65 8.33 1.11 -7.31
CA HIS A 65 7.74 1.63 -8.55
C HIS A 65 8.66 2.64 -9.24
N SER A 66 9.22 3.62 -8.51
CA SER A 66 10.12 4.64 -9.07
C SER A 66 11.49 4.08 -9.52
N SER A 67 11.89 2.90 -9.01
CA SER A 67 13.10 2.19 -9.43
C SER A 67 12.89 1.40 -10.73
N HIS A 68 11.64 1.22 -11.17
CA HIS A 68 11.35 0.54 -12.42
C HIS A 68 11.76 1.42 -13.61
N GLN A 69 12.49 0.85 -14.56
CA GLN A 69 13.10 1.61 -15.67
C GLN A 69 12.08 2.31 -16.56
N SER A 70 10.88 1.75 -16.65
CA SER A 70 9.79 2.23 -17.52
C SER A 70 9.01 3.40 -16.92
N VAL A 71 9.18 3.75 -15.66
CA VAL A 71 8.38 4.80 -15.01
C VAL A 71 8.99 6.18 -15.20
N GLN A 72 8.21 7.13 -15.69
CA GLN A 72 8.62 8.51 -15.91
C GLN A 72 8.72 9.31 -14.61
N SER A 73 7.66 9.27 -13.81
CA SER A 73 7.60 9.94 -12.51
C SER A 73 6.61 9.26 -11.58
N VAL A 74 6.82 9.40 -10.27
CA VAL A 74 5.94 8.88 -9.23
C VAL A 74 5.60 9.98 -8.23
N ASP A 75 4.33 10.20 -7.98
CA ASP A 75 3.85 10.98 -6.86
C ASP A 75 3.61 10.05 -5.66
N LEU A 76 4.22 10.33 -4.53
CA LEU A 76 4.04 9.59 -3.27
C LEU A 76 3.28 10.44 -2.28
N VAL A 77 2.15 9.93 -1.80
CA VAL A 77 1.32 10.58 -0.78
C VAL A 77 1.41 9.78 0.52
N LEU A 78 1.82 10.44 1.59
CA LEU A 78 1.98 9.87 2.93
C LEU A 78 1.15 10.66 3.94
N THR A 79 0.47 9.96 4.84
CA THR A 79 -0.30 10.60 5.93
C THR A 79 0.59 11.26 6.99
N ALA A 80 1.86 10.86 7.09
CA ALA A 80 2.82 11.45 8.01
C ALA A 80 4.18 11.64 7.33
N GLN A 81 4.95 12.62 7.80
CA GLN A 81 6.32 12.82 7.30
C GLN A 81 7.17 11.59 7.63
N PRO A 82 7.81 10.96 6.64
CA PRO A 82 8.74 9.88 6.90
C PRO A 82 10.01 10.43 7.55
N LEU A 83 10.60 9.67 8.48
CA LEU A 83 11.89 9.99 9.09
C LEU A 83 13.00 10.17 8.03
N PHE A 84 12.92 9.43 6.95
CA PHE A 84 13.82 9.51 5.81
C PHE A 84 13.01 9.63 4.53
N ARG A 85 13.15 10.76 3.83
CA ARG A 85 12.55 10.94 2.51
C ARG A 85 13.38 10.17 1.49
N PRO A 86 12.77 9.33 0.65
CA PRO A 86 13.49 8.72 -0.45
C PRO A 86 13.94 9.81 -1.42
N GLN A 87 15.25 9.90 -1.64
CA GLN A 87 15.82 10.85 -2.60
C GLN A 87 15.99 10.15 -3.95
N GLN A 88 14.96 10.25 -4.78
CA GLN A 88 15.01 9.78 -6.16
C GLN A 88 14.51 10.91 -7.05
N SER A 89 15.20 11.18 -8.16
CA SER A 89 14.90 12.29 -9.06
C SER A 89 13.49 12.23 -9.69
N ARG A 90 12.91 11.04 -9.74
CA ARG A 90 11.59 10.77 -10.32
C ARG A 90 10.46 10.71 -9.28
N LEU A 91 10.76 10.91 -7.98
CA LEU A 91 9.82 10.76 -6.89
C LEU A 91 9.47 12.11 -6.28
N HIS A 92 8.19 12.48 -6.33
CA HIS A 92 7.65 13.66 -5.67
C HIS A 92 6.86 13.24 -4.44
N CYS A 93 7.23 13.75 -3.26
CA CYS A 93 6.61 13.37 -2.00
C CYS A 93 5.67 14.46 -1.49
N TYR A 94 4.44 14.06 -1.18
CA TYR A 94 3.41 14.87 -0.54
C TYR A 94 3.12 14.31 0.86
N THR A 95 2.91 15.19 1.83
CA THR A 95 2.47 14.80 3.18
C THR A 95 1.04 15.28 3.37
N GLU A 96 0.10 14.42 3.06
CA GLU A 96 -1.32 14.72 3.05
C GLU A 96 -2.12 13.42 3.21
N ASP A 97 -3.36 13.51 3.67
CA ASP A 97 -4.28 12.37 3.66
C ASP A 97 -4.63 11.96 2.23
N ALA A 98 -4.60 10.66 1.93
CA ALA A 98 -4.82 10.13 0.58
C ALA A 98 -6.20 10.50 0.01
N PHE A 99 -7.24 10.49 0.84
CA PHE A 99 -8.59 10.88 0.45
C PHE A 99 -8.65 12.37 0.08
N GLN A 100 -8.00 13.23 0.88
CA GLN A 100 -7.93 14.68 0.61
C GLN A 100 -7.09 14.96 -0.64
N PHE A 101 -5.97 14.28 -0.82
CA PHE A 101 -5.14 14.42 -2.00
C PHE A 101 -5.94 14.18 -3.29
N LEU A 102 -6.67 13.06 -3.38
CA LEU A 102 -7.51 12.75 -4.53
C LEU A 102 -8.68 13.72 -4.70
N LYS A 103 -9.23 14.24 -3.60
CA LYS A 103 -10.35 15.21 -3.64
C LYS A 103 -9.93 16.58 -4.18
N THR A 104 -8.69 17.01 -3.94
CA THR A 104 -8.23 18.37 -4.22
C THR A 104 -7.38 18.50 -5.48
N ARG A 105 -6.95 17.40 -6.06
CA ARG A 105 -6.07 17.38 -7.26
C ARG A 105 -6.85 16.95 -8.49
N GLU A 106 -6.43 17.47 -9.65
CA GLU A 106 -7.02 17.11 -10.95
C GLU A 106 -6.05 16.31 -11.84
N LYS A 107 -4.88 15.96 -11.27
CA LYS A 107 -3.83 15.21 -12.01
C LYS A 107 -4.27 13.77 -12.25
N HIS A 108 -4.06 13.29 -13.49
CA HIS A 108 -4.36 11.92 -13.89
C HIS A 108 -3.06 11.11 -14.03
N TYR A 109 -3.18 9.83 -13.76
CA TYR A 109 -2.08 8.87 -13.69
C TYR A 109 -2.36 7.66 -14.58
N ASP A 110 -1.31 7.05 -15.09
CA ASP A 110 -1.42 5.80 -15.86
C ASP A 110 -1.58 4.60 -14.93
N PHE A 111 -0.93 4.68 -13.74
CA PHE A 111 -0.95 3.61 -12.76
C PHE A 111 -1.01 4.16 -11.33
N ILE A 112 -1.91 3.61 -10.49
CA ILE A 112 -2.04 4.00 -9.08
C ILE A 112 -1.80 2.79 -8.20
N ILE A 113 -0.97 2.92 -7.15
CA ILE A 113 -0.77 1.89 -6.12
C ILE A 113 -1.36 2.41 -4.80
N VAL A 114 -2.38 1.73 -4.31
CA VAL A 114 -2.97 1.97 -2.99
C VAL A 114 -2.36 0.97 -2.01
N ALA A 115 -1.34 1.41 -1.29
CA ALA A 115 -0.57 0.60 -0.32
C ALA A 115 -0.82 1.12 1.10
N LEU A 116 -2.07 1.10 1.53
CA LEU A 116 -2.51 1.55 2.85
C LEU A 116 -2.58 0.37 3.82
N THR A 117 -2.34 0.63 5.10
CA THR A 117 -2.58 -0.36 6.16
C THR A 117 -4.07 -0.50 6.40
N ALA A 118 -4.52 -1.70 6.81
CA ALA A 118 -5.91 -1.93 7.21
C ALA A 118 -6.36 -0.88 8.24
N PRO A 119 -7.55 -0.31 8.09
CA PRO A 119 -8.04 0.79 8.92
C PRO A 119 -8.28 0.31 10.36
N LYS A 120 -8.03 1.20 11.32
CA LYS A 120 -8.32 0.99 12.75
C LYS A 120 -9.37 1.97 13.26
N THR A 121 -9.66 3.00 12.49
CA THR A 121 -10.59 4.08 12.85
C THR A 121 -11.47 4.42 11.66
N GLU A 122 -12.62 5.03 11.91
CA GLU A 122 -13.51 5.53 10.86
C GLU A 122 -12.82 6.53 9.93
N THR A 123 -11.92 7.35 10.48
CA THR A 123 -11.15 8.31 9.69
C THR A 123 -10.23 7.61 8.69
N GLU A 124 -9.54 6.56 9.11
CA GLU A 124 -8.70 5.75 8.22
C GLU A 124 -9.55 4.95 7.23
N ASN A 125 -10.75 4.48 7.66
CA ASN A 125 -11.66 3.71 6.82
C ASN A 125 -12.16 4.50 5.59
N ARG A 126 -12.10 5.84 5.59
CA ARG A 126 -12.49 6.65 4.42
C ARG A 126 -11.74 6.25 3.15
N ALA A 127 -10.47 5.85 3.28
CA ALA A 127 -9.62 5.40 2.18
C ALA A 127 -9.89 3.95 1.74
N PHE A 128 -10.96 3.32 2.25
CA PHE A 128 -11.39 1.96 1.91
C PHE A 128 -12.86 1.91 1.49
N THR A 129 -13.45 3.06 1.22
CA THR A 129 -14.87 3.17 0.84
C THR A 129 -15.04 3.16 -0.69
N ASN A 130 -16.25 2.86 -1.12
CA ASN A 130 -16.63 2.93 -2.53
C ASN A 130 -16.33 4.29 -3.15
N LEU A 131 -16.56 5.39 -2.42
CA LEU A 131 -16.23 6.74 -2.88
C LEU A 131 -14.73 6.92 -3.14
N PHE A 132 -13.87 6.39 -2.27
CA PHE A 132 -12.43 6.45 -2.46
C PHE A 132 -11.97 5.72 -3.73
N TYR A 133 -12.49 4.53 -3.99
CA TYR A 133 -12.15 3.78 -5.19
C TYR A 133 -12.67 4.42 -6.48
N ARG A 134 -13.85 5.04 -6.42
CA ARG A 134 -14.34 5.90 -7.52
C ARG A 134 -13.39 7.07 -7.78
N MET A 135 -12.88 7.72 -6.72
CA MET A 135 -11.90 8.80 -6.87
C MET A 135 -10.60 8.29 -7.48
N CYS A 136 -10.10 7.12 -7.07
CA CYS A 136 -8.93 6.49 -7.72
C CYS A 136 -9.20 6.26 -9.22
N ALA A 137 -10.36 5.71 -9.59
CA ALA A 137 -10.72 5.48 -10.98
C ALA A 137 -10.81 6.78 -11.80
N ASN A 138 -11.37 7.85 -11.20
CA ASN A 138 -11.46 9.17 -11.85
C ASN A 138 -10.09 9.83 -12.07
N HIS A 139 -9.05 9.41 -11.34
CA HIS A 139 -7.68 9.89 -11.52
C HIS A 139 -6.85 9.01 -12.46
N LEU A 140 -7.45 8.00 -13.08
CA LEU A 140 -6.80 7.23 -14.12
C LEU A 140 -6.93 7.92 -15.48
N ARG A 141 -5.87 7.81 -16.28
CA ARG A 141 -5.94 8.05 -17.71
C ARG A 141 -6.68 6.92 -18.40
N GLU A 142 -7.07 7.13 -19.65
CA GLU A 142 -7.66 6.08 -20.48
C GLU A 142 -6.69 4.87 -20.59
N GLY A 143 -7.19 3.68 -20.37
CA GLY A 143 -6.37 2.46 -20.34
C GLY A 143 -5.52 2.27 -19.09
N GLY A 144 -5.60 3.19 -18.12
CA GLY A 144 -4.89 3.08 -16.86
C GLY A 144 -5.51 2.04 -15.91
N ALA A 145 -4.73 1.66 -14.89
CA ALA A 145 -5.18 0.74 -13.85
C ALA A 145 -4.71 1.17 -12.46
N PHE A 146 -5.34 0.62 -11.44
CA PHE A 146 -4.82 0.77 -10.09
C PHE A 146 -4.78 -0.56 -9.34
N VAL A 147 -3.84 -0.64 -8.40
CA VAL A 147 -3.63 -1.81 -7.54
C VAL A 147 -3.94 -1.43 -6.11
N VAL A 148 -4.68 -2.28 -5.42
CA VAL A 148 -4.97 -2.13 -3.99
C VAL A 148 -4.34 -3.28 -3.23
N GLU A 149 -3.40 -2.97 -2.33
CA GLU A 149 -2.95 -3.91 -1.30
C GLU A 149 -4.09 -4.12 -0.30
N THR A 150 -4.38 -5.36 0.02
CA THR A 150 -5.46 -5.73 0.93
C THR A 150 -4.99 -6.75 1.96
N VAL A 151 -5.88 -7.13 2.86
CA VAL A 151 -5.65 -8.17 3.86
C VAL A 151 -5.49 -9.55 3.19
N SER A 152 -4.90 -10.51 3.92
CA SER A 152 -4.81 -11.90 3.44
C SER A 152 -6.22 -12.50 3.30
N PRO A 153 -6.56 -13.07 2.13
CA PRO A 153 -7.86 -13.70 1.91
C PRO A 153 -8.08 -14.94 2.80
N GLU A 154 -6.99 -15.62 3.20
CA GLU A 154 -7.07 -16.79 4.07
C GLU A 154 -7.30 -16.40 5.53
N ARG A 155 -6.71 -15.29 5.97
CA ARG A 155 -6.76 -14.86 7.36
C ARG A 155 -7.97 -13.97 7.64
N TYR A 156 -8.38 -13.16 6.68
CA TYR A 156 -9.46 -12.17 6.80
C TYR A 156 -10.43 -12.27 5.60
N PRO A 157 -11.13 -13.41 5.45
CA PRO A 157 -11.95 -13.67 4.25
C PRO A 157 -13.15 -12.71 4.10
N LEU A 158 -13.81 -12.32 5.21
CA LEU A 158 -14.95 -11.39 5.14
C LEU A 158 -14.49 -9.97 4.78
N SER A 159 -13.42 -9.51 5.41
CA SER A 159 -12.81 -8.20 5.12
C SER A 159 -12.31 -8.13 3.68
N TYR A 160 -11.68 -9.19 3.19
CA TYR A 160 -11.22 -9.31 1.81
C TYR A 160 -12.38 -9.20 0.83
N ARG A 161 -13.46 -9.98 1.04
CA ARG A 161 -14.66 -9.92 0.20
C ARG A 161 -15.42 -8.60 0.31
N CYS A 162 -15.46 -7.99 1.49
CA CYS A 162 -16.04 -6.66 1.67
C CYS A 162 -15.34 -5.64 0.76
N LEU A 163 -14.01 -5.64 0.71
CA LEU A 163 -13.24 -4.77 -0.16
C LEU A 163 -13.48 -5.07 -1.64
N GLU A 164 -13.45 -6.34 -2.06
CA GLU A 164 -13.74 -6.76 -3.44
C GLU A 164 -15.13 -6.28 -3.87
N THR A 165 -16.16 -6.52 -3.04
CA THR A 165 -17.54 -6.10 -3.30
C THR A 165 -17.67 -4.57 -3.33
N THR A 166 -16.94 -3.87 -2.47
CA THR A 166 -16.94 -2.41 -2.40
C THR A 166 -16.39 -1.80 -3.68
N ILE A 167 -15.28 -2.33 -4.19
CA ILE A 167 -14.67 -1.87 -5.45
C ILE A 167 -15.58 -2.20 -6.64
N ALA A 168 -16.08 -3.44 -6.70
CA ALA A 168 -16.96 -3.89 -7.79
C ALA A 168 -18.28 -3.11 -7.85
N SER A 169 -18.77 -2.57 -6.70
CA SER A 169 -19.99 -1.76 -6.65
C SER A 169 -19.91 -0.44 -7.44
N GLU A 170 -18.70 -0.02 -7.81
CA GLU A 170 -18.45 1.15 -8.66
C GLU A 170 -18.40 0.81 -10.16
N GLY A 171 -18.76 -0.41 -10.53
CA GLY A 171 -18.72 -0.88 -11.92
C GLY A 171 -17.31 -1.15 -12.42
N LEU A 172 -16.33 -1.28 -11.54
CA LEU A 172 -14.94 -1.54 -11.87
C LEU A 172 -14.67 -3.04 -12.05
N SER A 173 -13.78 -3.40 -12.97
CA SER A 173 -13.28 -4.76 -13.14
C SER A 173 -12.24 -5.05 -12.07
N VAL A 174 -12.44 -6.11 -11.28
CA VAL A 174 -11.55 -6.51 -10.18
C VAL A 174 -10.94 -7.86 -10.47
N GLN A 175 -9.63 -7.91 -10.58
CA GLN A 175 -8.87 -9.16 -10.63
C GLN A 175 -8.21 -9.41 -9.28
N SER A 176 -8.61 -10.45 -8.59
CA SER A 176 -8.09 -10.85 -7.28
C SER A 176 -6.77 -11.62 -7.44
N LEU A 177 -5.71 -11.12 -6.84
CA LEU A 177 -4.36 -11.62 -6.94
C LEU A 177 -3.77 -11.86 -5.54
N LYS A 178 -2.77 -12.72 -5.48
CA LYS A 178 -2.06 -13.08 -4.26
C LYS A 178 -0.57 -12.85 -4.45
N LEU A 179 0.04 -12.15 -3.51
CA LEU A 179 1.47 -11.96 -3.44
C LEU A 179 2.05 -12.70 -2.24
N THR A 180 3.04 -13.54 -2.49
CA THR A 180 3.81 -14.20 -1.44
C THR A 180 5.19 -13.54 -1.36
N GLY A 181 5.50 -12.93 -0.22
CA GLY A 181 6.80 -12.33 0.05
C GLY A 181 7.86 -13.37 0.41
N GLU A 182 9.14 -12.97 0.44
CA GLU A 182 10.28 -13.82 0.77
C GLU A 182 10.16 -14.53 2.14
N GLY A 183 9.35 -13.99 3.07
CA GLY A 183 9.07 -14.58 4.40
C GLY A 183 7.85 -15.50 4.45
N LYS A 184 7.30 -15.94 3.32
CA LYS A 184 6.02 -16.67 3.20
C LYS A 184 4.79 -15.87 3.71
N GLU A 185 4.95 -14.58 3.98
CA GLU A 185 3.82 -13.71 4.28
C GLU A 185 3.02 -13.50 3.00
N THR A 186 1.74 -13.85 3.07
CA THR A 186 0.82 -13.71 1.95
C THR A 186 -0.07 -12.49 2.16
N ARG A 187 -0.20 -11.66 1.13
CA ARG A 187 -1.11 -10.52 1.08
C ARG A 187 -2.01 -10.63 -0.14
N GLY A 188 -3.25 -10.21 0.02
CA GLY A 188 -4.16 -10.03 -1.09
C GLY A 188 -3.82 -8.75 -1.85
N VAL A 189 -4.05 -8.79 -3.14
CA VAL A 189 -3.91 -7.64 -4.04
C VAL A 189 -5.05 -7.66 -5.04
N PHE A 190 -5.69 -6.51 -5.24
CA PHE A 190 -6.64 -6.32 -6.32
C PHE A 190 -5.99 -5.51 -7.43
N LEU A 191 -6.03 -6.02 -8.65
CA LEU A 191 -5.76 -5.24 -9.86
C LEU A 191 -7.11 -4.78 -10.43
N ILE A 192 -7.28 -3.48 -10.56
CA ILE A 192 -8.54 -2.84 -10.93
C ILE A 192 -8.35 -2.01 -12.19
N SER A 193 -9.27 -2.17 -13.15
CA SER A 193 -9.33 -1.36 -14.36
C SER A 193 -10.73 -0.82 -14.57
N ALA A 194 -10.84 0.23 -15.40
CA ALA A 194 -12.13 0.72 -15.87
C ALA A 194 -12.84 -0.35 -16.72
N PRO A 195 -14.19 -0.40 -16.73
CA PRO A 195 -14.95 -1.45 -17.43
C PRO A 195 -14.69 -1.52 -18.95
N GLN A 196 -14.30 -0.39 -19.54
CA GLN A 196 -14.06 -0.25 -20.99
C GLN A 196 -12.58 -0.38 -21.39
N GLY A 197 -11.69 -0.55 -20.41
CA GLY A 197 -10.25 -0.64 -20.61
C GLY A 197 -9.74 -2.04 -20.22
N GLU A 198 -9.35 -2.83 -21.22
CA GLU A 198 -8.59 -4.05 -20.93
C GLU A 198 -7.15 -3.65 -20.62
N TYR A 199 -6.85 -3.45 -19.34
CA TYR A 199 -5.46 -3.27 -18.92
C TYR A 199 -4.69 -4.57 -19.15
N LYS A 200 -3.68 -4.52 -20.02
CA LYS A 200 -2.80 -5.65 -20.29
C LYS A 200 -1.48 -5.47 -19.55
N PRO A 201 -1.34 -6.07 -18.35
CA PRO A 201 -0.10 -5.96 -17.61
C PRO A 201 1.05 -6.57 -18.38
N THR A 202 2.18 -5.87 -18.42
CA THR A 202 3.40 -6.30 -19.14
C THR A 202 4.02 -7.56 -18.53
N ALA A 203 3.73 -7.90 -17.27
CA ALA A 203 4.33 -9.01 -16.52
C ALA A 203 3.32 -9.74 -15.62
N ALA A 204 2.19 -10.18 -16.16
CA ALA A 204 1.16 -10.92 -15.40
C ALA A 204 1.68 -12.25 -14.78
N SER A 205 2.81 -12.78 -15.24
CA SER A 205 3.38 -14.05 -14.79
C SER A 205 3.96 -14.02 -13.37
N ALA A 206 4.16 -12.85 -12.77
CA ALA A 206 4.71 -12.72 -11.42
C ALA A 206 3.62 -12.73 -10.31
N LEU A 207 2.34 -12.71 -10.69
CA LEU A 207 1.20 -12.65 -9.79
C LEU A 207 0.36 -13.92 -9.94
N GLU A 208 0.11 -14.61 -8.84
CA GLU A 208 -0.80 -15.73 -8.82
C GLU A 208 -2.24 -15.24 -8.63
N ALA A 209 -3.15 -15.68 -9.52
CA ALA A 209 -4.57 -15.45 -9.34
C ALA A 209 -5.06 -16.13 -8.06
N VAL A 210 -5.83 -15.41 -7.24
CA VAL A 210 -6.52 -16.03 -6.09
C VAL A 210 -7.57 -16.98 -6.67
N ARG A 211 -7.40 -18.28 -6.41
CA ARG A 211 -8.44 -19.26 -6.71
C ARG A 211 -9.62 -18.94 -5.79
N LYS A 212 -10.77 -18.67 -6.36
CA LYS A 212 -12.03 -18.68 -5.63
C LYS A 212 -12.32 -20.15 -5.37
N ASP A 213 -12.04 -20.61 -4.14
CA ASP A 213 -12.48 -21.93 -3.73
C ASP A 213 -14.01 -21.95 -3.78
N GLU A 214 -14.56 -22.71 -4.73
CA GLU A 214 -16.01 -22.80 -4.99
C GLU A 214 -16.78 -23.38 -3.78
N GLU A 215 -16.09 -24.01 -2.82
CA GLU A 215 -16.68 -24.67 -1.66
C GLU A 215 -16.90 -23.78 -0.43
N THR A 216 -16.20 -22.67 -0.29
CA THR A 216 -16.41 -21.81 0.88
C THR A 216 -17.54 -20.82 0.62
N VAL A 217 -18.77 -21.22 0.94
CA VAL A 217 -19.94 -20.32 0.93
C VAL A 217 -19.77 -19.32 2.09
N LEU A 218 -19.04 -18.24 1.85
CA LEU A 218 -18.99 -17.15 2.80
C LEU A 218 -20.33 -16.41 2.80
N PRO A 219 -20.75 -15.89 3.98
CA PRO A 219 -21.98 -15.12 4.05
C PRO A 219 -21.88 -13.87 3.14
N PRO A 220 -23.03 -13.35 2.66
CA PRO A 220 -23.03 -12.13 1.88
C PRO A 220 -22.46 -10.97 2.68
N VAL A 221 -21.53 -10.22 2.07
CA VAL A 221 -20.91 -9.04 2.68
C VAL A 221 -21.51 -7.77 2.11
N GLY A 222 -21.53 -6.70 2.92
CA GLY A 222 -22.01 -5.39 2.49
C GLY A 222 -20.92 -4.52 1.86
N ILE A 223 -21.36 -3.43 1.23
CA ILE A 223 -20.47 -2.41 0.65
C ILE A 223 -19.98 -1.49 1.77
N ASN A 224 -18.67 -1.27 1.84
CA ASN A 224 -18.05 -0.34 2.79
C ASN A 224 -18.25 1.12 2.31
N ARG A 225 -18.99 1.91 3.07
CA ARG A 225 -19.36 3.29 2.75
C ARG A 225 -18.93 4.26 3.85
N LEU A 226 -18.81 5.56 3.54
CA LEU A 226 -18.46 6.58 4.54
C LEU A 226 -19.40 6.60 5.75
N ASN A 227 -20.70 6.42 5.51
CA ASN A 227 -21.75 6.42 6.55
C ASN A 227 -22.06 5.01 7.10
N ARG A 228 -21.35 3.99 6.64
CA ARG A 228 -21.51 2.59 7.08
C ARG A 228 -20.20 1.85 6.93
N PRO A 229 -19.28 1.96 7.93
CA PRO A 229 -17.91 1.46 7.85
C PRO A 229 -17.79 -0.06 8.14
N LEU A 230 -18.48 -0.89 7.35
CA LEU A 230 -18.58 -2.34 7.54
C LEU A 230 -17.24 -3.07 7.56
N LEU A 231 -16.20 -2.53 6.90
CA LEU A 231 -14.87 -3.13 6.91
C LEU A 231 -14.28 -3.18 8.32
N LEU A 232 -14.54 -2.17 9.16
CA LEU A 232 -14.10 -2.16 10.56
C LEU A 232 -14.76 -3.28 11.36
N ASP A 233 -16.08 -3.48 11.18
CA ASP A 233 -16.83 -4.52 11.85
C ASP A 233 -16.31 -5.92 11.49
N TYR A 234 -16.05 -6.17 10.20
CA TYR A 234 -15.49 -7.45 9.74
C TYR A 234 -14.07 -7.68 10.25
N LEU A 235 -13.20 -6.66 10.23
CA LEU A 235 -11.84 -6.77 10.76
C LEU A 235 -11.81 -7.05 12.26
N GLU A 236 -12.74 -6.51 13.03
CA GLU A 236 -12.88 -6.78 14.47
C GLU A 236 -13.37 -8.20 14.71
N GLN A 237 -14.44 -8.62 14.03
CA GLN A 237 -15.00 -9.96 14.11
C GLN A 237 -13.95 -11.05 13.79
N GLU A 238 -13.13 -10.84 12.76
CA GLU A 238 -12.14 -11.82 12.33
C GLU A 238 -10.93 -11.89 13.26
N LYS A 239 -10.62 -10.82 14.00
CA LYS A 239 -9.57 -10.83 15.04
C LYS A 239 -9.97 -11.58 16.30
N GLU A 240 -11.26 -11.55 16.65
CA GLU A 240 -11.79 -12.25 17.83
C GLU A 240 -11.82 -13.77 17.65
N THR A 241 -11.72 -14.24 16.41
CA THR A 241 -11.78 -15.67 16.05
C THR A 241 -10.38 -16.32 15.98
N GLU A 242 -9.31 -15.56 16.13
CA GLU A 242 -7.90 -16.02 16.23
C GLU A 242 -7.50 -16.33 17.69
#